data_9b5c3ff43294b22c7bba54848b778fa1
#
_entry.id   9b5c3ff43294b22c7bba54848b778fa1
#
_cell.length_a   1.000
_cell.length_b   1.000
_cell.length_c   1.000
_cell.angle_alpha   90.00
_cell.angle_beta   90.00
_cell.angle_gamma   90.00
#
_symmetry.space_group_name_H-M   'P 1'
#
loop_
_entity.id
_entity.type
_entity.pdbx_description
1 polymer ?
#
loop_
_entity_poly.entity_id
_entity_poly.type
_entity_poly.pdbx_seq_one_letter_code
_entity_poly.pdbx_strand_id
1 'polypeptide(L)'
;AVKASEYLSAHDKCYEARFRLGVVSDTGDITGSLTETGAPIPPVDAVLAAARAMRGRQMQTPPMTSAVRVAGKKLVDYARAGKTVEVAPREIEIYEIEAKPAADGEYALHLAVSKGTYVRTVIEDIGRALGCGAVMTALRRTVSGCFTIADSFTLEMLEALDRDARLAALRPVEAAFVDLPALTLAPFFAKLAHDGCEIYQKKVGAAYPVGTRLRLCDENGFFALGEVREYESGTAVKPIKQLKV
;
A
#
# COMPACT_ATOMS: atom_id res chain seq x y z
N ALA A 1 1.57 15.92 8.30
CA ALA A 1 1.31 14.83 7.33
C ALA A 1 2.39 13.73 7.40
N VAL A 2 3.70 14.05 7.43
CA VAL A 2 4.78 13.03 7.41
C VAL A 2 4.64 11.99 8.53
N LYS A 3 4.23 12.40 9.74
CA LYS A 3 4.00 11.48 10.87
C LYS A 3 2.90 10.43 10.60
N ALA A 4 2.00 10.67 9.64
CA ALA A 4 0.93 9.74 9.26
C ALA A 4 1.36 8.75 8.18
N SER A 5 2.47 8.98 7.46
CA SER A 5 2.88 8.20 6.29
C SER A 5 3.10 6.71 6.58
N GLU A 6 3.60 6.38 7.77
CA GLU A 6 3.81 4.99 8.19
C GLU A 6 2.49 4.18 8.26
N TYR A 7 1.40 4.83 8.70
CA TYR A 7 0.07 4.24 8.76
C TYR A 7 -0.53 4.11 7.36
N LEU A 8 -0.40 5.15 6.52
CA LEU A 8 -0.88 5.15 5.14
C LEU A 8 -0.18 4.10 4.27
N SER A 9 1.11 3.87 4.48
CA SER A 9 1.86 2.85 3.75
C SER A 9 1.41 1.42 4.07
N ALA A 10 0.75 1.21 5.21
CA ALA A 10 0.25 -0.09 5.65
C ALA A 10 -1.09 -0.50 5.03
N HIS A 11 -1.77 0.38 4.30
CA HIS A 11 -3.05 0.08 3.66
C HIS A 11 -2.88 -0.74 2.37
N ASP A 12 -3.99 -1.36 1.96
CA ASP A 12 -4.10 -2.07 0.69
C ASP A 12 -4.08 -1.09 -0.50
N LYS A 13 -3.81 -1.60 -1.68
CA LYS A 13 -3.64 -0.80 -2.90
C LYS A 13 -4.34 -1.44 -4.07
N CYS A 14 -4.87 -0.59 -4.98
CA CYS A 14 -5.30 -1.04 -6.29
C CYS A 14 -4.37 -0.49 -7.37
N TYR A 15 -4.20 -1.30 -8.40
CA TYR A 15 -3.35 -0.97 -9.53
C TYR A 15 -4.03 -1.31 -10.84
N GLU A 16 -3.74 -0.50 -11.84
CA GLU A 16 -3.86 -0.83 -13.25
C GLU A 16 -2.46 -1.00 -13.83
N ALA A 17 -2.21 -2.15 -14.42
CA ALA A 17 -0.94 -2.47 -15.07
C ALA A 17 -1.19 -2.88 -16.52
N ARG A 18 -0.11 -2.83 -17.31
CA ARG A 18 -0.05 -3.50 -18.62
C ARG A 18 1.13 -4.43 -18.63
N PHE A 19 1.02 -5.50 -19.38
CA PHE A 19 2.12 -6.44 -19.56
C PHE A 19 2.09 -7.08 -20.94
N ARG A 20 3.26 -7.52 -21.38
CA ARG A 20 3.49 -8.25 -22.64
C ARG A 20 4.07 -9.62 -22.32
N LEU A 21 3.61 -10.63 -23.07
CA LEU A 21 4.13 -11.99 -23.02
C LEU A 21 5.28 -12.19 -24.01
N GLY A 22 6.05 -13.26 -23.82
CA GLY A 22 7.17 -13.63 -24.70
C GLY A 22 8.45 -12.83 -24.45
N VAL A 23 8.49 -11.98 -23.44
CA VAL A 23 9.61 -11.13 -23.08
C VAL A 23 9.88 -11.21 -21.58
N VAL A 24 11.13 -11.19 -21.18
CA VAL A 24 11.56 -11.07 -19.79
C VAL A 24 12.49 -9.86 -19.63
N SER A 25 12.63 -9.38 -18.40
CA SER A 25 13.51 -8.25 -18.07
C SER A 25 14.29 -8.55 -16.79
N ASP A 26 15.48 -8.01 -16.67
CA ASP A 26 16.30 -8.08 -15.45
C ASP A 26 15.73 -7.23 -14.29
N THR A 27 14.83 -6.28 -14.60
CA THR A 27 14.12 -5.44 -13.61
C THR A 27 12.68 -5.84 -13.40
N GLY A 28 12.13 -6.74 -14.23
CA GLY A 28 10.72 -7.13 -14.28
C GLY A 28 9.81 -6.12 -14.99
N ASP A 29 10.34 -5.01 -15.48
CA ASP A 29 9.63 -3.99 -16.25
C ASP A 29 10.41 -3.56 -17.51
N ILE A 30 9.77 -2.78 -18.38
CA ILE A 30 10.36 -2.34 -19.66
C ILE A 30 11.57 -1.41 -19.52
N THR A 31 11.91 -0.95 -18.33
CA THR A 31 13.06 -0.04 -18.12
C THR A 31 14.39 -0.80 -17.99
N GLY A 32 14.33 -2.11 -17.83
CA GLY A 32 15.49 -3.00 -17.80
C GLY A 32 15.90 -3.53 -19.15
N SER A 33 16.88 -4.45 -19.15
CA SER A 33 17.33 -5.16 -20.34
C SER A 33 16.31 -6.22 -20.74
N LEU A 34 15.73 -6.07 -21.91
CA LEU A 34 14.69 -6.96 -22.42
C LEU A 34 15.32 -8.13 -23.21
N THR A 35 14.76 -9.32 -23.01
CA THR A 35 15.13 -10.53 -23.76
C THR A 35 13.85 -11.22 -24.25
N GLU A 36 13.76 -11.40 -25.57
CA GLU A 36 12.70 -12.23 -26.18
C GLU A 36 12.94 -13.69 -25.80
N THR A 37 11.88 -14.38 -25.35
CA THR A 37 12.01 -15.79 -24.92
C THR A 37 11.94 -16.77 -26.11
N GLY A 38 11.36 -16.36 -27.23
CA GLY A 38 11.08 -17.24 -28.39
C GLY A 38 10.03 -18.30 -28.11
N ALA A 39 9.42 -18.32 -26.94
CA ALA A 39 8.38 -19.28 -26.60
C ALA A 39 7.04 -18.93 -27.28
N PRO A 40 6.22 -19.92 -27.64
CA PRO A 40 4.91 -19.66 -28.22
C PRO A 40 4.00 -18.93 -27.25
N ILE A 41 3.29 -17.92 -27.73
CA ILE A 41 2.32 -17.17 -26.93
C ILE A 41 1.04 -18.00 -26.77
N PRO A 42 0.60 -18.26 -25.53
CA PRO A 42 -0.61 -19.05 -25.28
C PRO A 42 -1.88 -18.31 -25.75
N PRO A 43 -2.99 -19.06 -25.99
CA PRO A 43 -4.26 -18.43 -26.31
C PRO A 43 -4.77 -17.56 -25.16
N VAL A 44 -5.59 -16.55 -25.50
CA VAL A 44 -6.10 -15.54 -24.54
C VAL A 44 -6.72 -16.19 -23.31
N ASP A 45 -7.56 -17.21 -23.47
CA ASP A 45 -8.24 -17.89 -22.35
C ASP A 45 -7.25 -18.48 -21.33
N ALA A 46 -6.12 -19.02 -21.79
CA ALA A 46 -5.08 -19.53 -20.92
C ALA A 46 -4.42 -18.38 -20.10
N VAL A 47 -4.21 -17.22 -20.72
CA VAL A 47 -3.66 -16.03 -20.04
C VAL A 47 -4.61 -15.53 -18.97
N LEU A 48 -5.91 -15.42 -19.29
CA LEU A 48 -6.93 -15.01 -18.34
C LEU A 48 -7.06 -16.00 -17.17
N ALA A 49 -6.98 -17.30 -17.45
CA ALA A 49 -7.01 -18.35 -16.43
C ALA A 49 -5.77 -18.26 -15.51
N ALA A 50 -4.57 -18.10 -16.08
CA ALA A 50 -3.34 -17.97 -15.32
C ALA A 50 -3.36 -16.72 -14.40
N ALA A 51 -3.85 -15.58 -14.90
CA ALA A 51 -4.02 -14.39 -14.08
C ALA A 51 -4.99 -14.65 -12.91
N ARG A 52 -6.17 -15.23 -13.17
CA ARG A 52 -7.16 -15.56 -12.11
C ARG A 52 -6.60 -16.51 -11.05
N ALA A 53 -5.74 -17.44 -11.44
CA ALA A 53 -5.12 -18.40 -10.53
C ALA A 53 -4.17 -17.74 -9.51
N MET A 54 -3.71 -16.50 -9.76
CA MET A 54 -2.89 -15.74 -8.81
C MET A 54 -3.69 -15.17 -7.63
N ARG A 55 -5.03 -15.25 -7.63
CA ARG A 55 -5.86 -14.74 -6.55
C ARG A 55 -5.66 -15.53 -5.26
N GLY A 56 -5.61 -14.82 -4.12
CA GLY A 56 -5.52 -15.38 -2.77
C GLY A 56 -4.19 -15.09 -2.09
N ARG A 57 -3.96 -15.80 -0.99
CA ARG A 57 -2.72 -15.69 -0.19
C ARG A 57 -1.61 -16.50 -0.82
N GLN A 58 -0.44 -15.90 -0.88
CA GLN A 58 0.75 -16.55 -1.43
C GLN A 58 2.04 -15.93 -0.88
N MET A 59 3.13 -16.65 -1.03
CA MET A 59 4.46 -16.16 -0.69
C MET A 59 5.08 -15.49 -1.91
N GLN A 60 5.55 -14.26 -1.76
CA GLN A 60 6.24 -13.52 -2.82
C GLN A 60 7.63 -13.10 -2.36
N THR A 61 8.64 -13.38 -3.15
CA THR A 61 9.99 -12.85 -2.95
C THR A 61 10.08 -11.44 -3.51
N PRO A 62 10.40 -10.42 -2.69
CA PRO A 62 10.61 -9.06 -3.18
C PRO A 62 11.70 -9.00 -4.25
N PRO A 63 11.49 -8.26 -5.37
CA PRO A 63 12.49 -8.15 -6.40
C PRO A 63 13.72 -7.37 -5.92
N MET A 64 14.89 -7.66 -6.52
CA MET A 64 16.15 -6.96 -6.20
C MET A 64 16.05 -5.46 -6.47
N THR A 65 15.22 -5.03 -7.40
CA THR A 65 14.94 -3.63 -7.72
C THR A 65 13.89 -3.01 -6.79
N SER A 66 14.02 -3.23 -5.47
CA SER A 66 13.08 -2.74 -4.45
C SER A 66 13.76 -1.95 -3.33
N ALA A 67 12.93 -1.24 -2.53
CA ALA A 67 13.38 -0.49 -1.36
C ALA A 67 13.50 -1.36 -0.08
N VAL A 68 13.23 -2.66 -0.15
CA VAL A 68 13.41 -3.59 0.96
C VAL A 68 14.86 -3.56 1.42
N ARG A 69 15.07 -3.61 2.73
CA ARG A 69 16.42 -3.61 3.31
C ARG A 69 16.82 -4.99 3.80
N VAL A 70 18.05 -5.37 3.45
CA VAL A 70 18.74 -6.55 3.98
C VAL A 70 20.08 -6.07 4.53
N ALA A 71 20.44 -6.46 5.76
CA ALA A 71 21.64 -5.97 6.43
C ALA A 71 21.82 -4.44 6.39
N GLY A 72 20.71 -3.69 6.57
CA GLY A 72 20.73 -2.23 6.61
C GLY A 72 20.77 -1.51 5.24
N LYS A 73 21.06 -2.23 4.15
CA LYS A 73 21.17 -1.68 2.79
C LYS A 73 19.96 -2.07 1.94
N LYS A 74 19.48 -1.18 1.04
CA LYS A 74 18.35 -1.47 0.15
C LYS A 74 18.73 -2.50 -0.91
N LEU A 75 17.77 -3.34 -1.32
CA LEU A 75 18.00 -4.34 -2.38
C LEU A 75 18.43 -3.69 -3.70
N VAL A 76 17.81 -2.57 -4.08
CA VAL A 76 18.18 -1.81 -5.27
C VAL A 76 19.65 -1.35 -5.26
N ASP A 77 20.24 -1.10 -4.10
CA ASP A 77 21.65 -0.70 -3.99
C ASP A 77 22.60 -1.90 -4.20
N TYR A 78 22.15 -3.11 -3.82
CA TYR A 78 22.86 -4.35 -4.16
C TYR A 78 22.78 -4.63 -5.66
N ALA A 79 21.57 -4.51 -6.25
CA ALA A 79 21.38 -4.72 -7.69
C ALA A 79 22.27 -3.78 -8.54
N ARG A 80 22.31 -2.50 -8.19
CA ARG A 80 23.17 -1.52 -8.86
C ARG A 80 24.67 -1.83 -8.72
N ALA A 81 25.06 -2.53 -7.68
CA ALA A 81 26.43 -3.00 -7.47
C ALA A 81 26.70 -4.38 -8.11
N GLY A 82 25.77 -4.90 -8.92
CA GLY A 82 25.87 -6.23 -9.55
C GLY A 82 25.84 -7.39 -8.57
N LYS A 83 25.30 -7.18 -7.35
CA LYS A 83 25.25 -8.19 -6.29
C LYS A 83 23.83 -8.68 -6.09
N THR A 84 23.66 -9.99 -5.99
CA THR A 84 22.41 -10.63 -5.56
C THR A 84 22.54 -11.04 -4.10
N VAL A 85 21.48 -10.85 -3.32
CA VAL A 85 21.38 -11.29 -1.94
C VAL A 85 20.11 -12.11 -1.77
N GLU A 86 20.16 -13.09 -0.88
CA GLU A 86 18.98 -13.88 -0.55
C GLU A 86 17.96 -13.03 0.19
N VAL A 87 16.71 -13.10 -0.26
CA VAL A 87 15.57 -12.34 0.29
C VAL A 87 14.50 -13.32 0.72
N ALA A 88 14.15 -13.27 2.00
CA ALA A 88 13.07 -14.09 2.52
C ALA A 88 11.73 -13.73 1.84
N PRO A 89 10.98 -14.73 1.36
CA PRO A 89 9.62 -14.52 0.87
C PRO A 89 8.73 -13.91 1.95
N ARG A 90 7.71 -13.15 1.53
CA ARG A 90 6.74 -12.53 2.42
C ARG A 90 5.33 -12.91 1.99
N GLU A 91 4.46 -13.12 2.95
CA GLU A 91 3.05 -13.35 2.66
C GLU A 91 2.45 -12.09 2.07
N ILE A 92 1.75 -12.25 0.96
CA ILE A 92 0.91 -11.25 0.30
C ILE A 92 -0.47 -11.84 0.05
N GLU A 93 -1.44 -10.97 -0.19
CA GLU A 93 -2.78 -11.37 -0.62
C GLU A 93 -3.21 -10.57 -1.84
N ILE A 94 -3.67 -11.28 -2.86
CA ILE A 94 -4.31 -10.70 -4.03
C ILE A 94 -5.81 -10.90 -3.85
N TYR A 95 -6.52 -9.83 -3.49
CA TYR A 95 -7.96 -9.85 -3.25
C TYR A 95 -8.75 -9.96 -4.54
N GLU A 96 -8.30 -9.20 -5.56
CA GLU A 96 -8.89 -9.17 -6.89
C GLU A 96 -7.81 -9.12 -7.94
N ILE A 97 -8.03 -9.83 -9.04
CA ILE A 97 -7.18 -9.79 -10.23
C ILE A 97 -8.02 -10.07 -11.47
N GLU A 98 -7.95 -9.19 -12.44
CA GLU A 98 -8.63 -9.31 -13.72
C GLU A 98 -7.69 -8.92 -14.84
N ALA A 99 -7.53 -9.81 -15.83
CA ALA A 99 -6.76 -9.53 -17.04
C ALA A 99 -7.72 -9.40 -18.25
N LYS A 100 -7.36 -8.53 -19.19
CA LYS A 100 -8.08 -8.32 -20.45
C LYS A 100 -7.07 -8.10 -21.59
N PRO A 101 -7.32 -8.61 -22.81
CA PRO A 101 -6.56 -8.20 -23.98
C PRO A 101 -6.58 -6.66 -24.15
N ALA A 102 -5.46 -6.09 -24.53
CA ALA A 102 -5.29 -4.68 -24.82
C ALA A 102 -4.71 -4.49 -26.23
N ALA A 103 -4.46 -3.24 -26.63
CA ALA A 103 -3.82 -2.95 -27.88
C ALA A 103 -2.36 -3.49 -27.94
N ASP A 104 -1.84 -3.61 -29.14
CA ASP A 104 -0.42 -3.93 -29.42
C ASP A 104 0.07 -5.27 -28.85
N GLY A 105 -0.85 -6.25 -28.69
CA GLY A 105 -0.53 -7.57 -28.16
C GLY A 105 -0.25 -7.59 -26.65
N GLU A 106 -0.59 -6.51 -25.96
CA GLU A 106 -0.50 -6.41 -24.51
C GLU A 106 -1.76 -6.94 -23.82
N TYR A 107 -1.66 -7.08 -22.51
CA TYR A 107 -2.79 -7.32 -21.61
C TYR A 107 -2.88 -6.19 -20.58
N ALA A 108 -4.08 -5.69 -20.34
CA ALA A 108 -4.38 -4.87 -19.18
C ALA A 108 -4.65 -5.77 -17.98
N LEU A 109 -4.17 -5.36 -16.80
CA LEU A 109 -4.30 -6.09 -15.55
C LEU A 109 -4.78 -5.15 -14.46
N HIS A 110 -5.95 -5.45 -13.89
CA HIS A 110 -6.44 -4.81 -12.68
C HIS A 110 -6.13 -5.68 -11.46
N LEU A 111 -5.63 -5.06 -10.37
CA LEU A 111 -5.31 -5.76 -9.12
C LEU A 111 -5.76 -4.96 -7.91
N ALA A 112 -6.39 -5.65 -6.93
CA ALA A 112 -6.50 -5.18 -5.55
C ALA A 112 -5.65 -6.11 -4.67
N VAL A 113 -4.69 -5.54 -3.93
CA VAL A 113 -3.63 -6.31 -3.27
C VAL A 113 -3.29 -5.77 -1.89
N SER A 114 -2.82 -6.66 -1.02
CA SER A 114 -2.26 -6.31 0.28
C SER A 114 -1.00 -5.45 0.16
N LYS A 115 -0.68 -4.74 1.24
CA LYS A 115 0.57 -3.99 1.33
C LYS A 115 1.78 -4.88 1.00
N GLY A 116 2.78 -4.30 0.34
CA GLY A 116 4.05 -4.98 0.07
C GLY A 116 4.03 -5.88 -1.16
N THR A 117 2.91 -6.04 -1.84
CA THR A 117 2.81 -6.78 -3.09
C THR A 117 3.54 -6.04 -4.22
N TYR A 118 4.37 -6.77 -4.96
CA TYR A 118 5.07 -6.28 -6.15
C TYR A 118 4.34 -6.75 -7.40
N VAL A 119 3.70 -5.83 -8.10
CA VAL A 119 2.93 -6.12 -9.33
C VAL A 119 3.83 -6.69 -10.43
N ARG A 120 5.08 -6.25 -10.52
CA ARG A 120 6.08 -6.83 -11.44
C ARG A 120 6.25 -8.32 -11.24
N THR A 121 6.45 -8.73 -9.99
CA THR A 121 6.60 -10.16 -9.63
C THR A 121 5.34 -10.95 -9.95
N VAL A 122 4.13 -10.39 -9.72
CA VAL A 122 2.86 -11.05 -10.12
C VAL A 122 2.83 -11.29 -11.64
N ILE A 123 3.25 -10.31 -12.43
CA ILE A 123 3.29 -10.43 -13.89
C ILE A 123 4.35 -11.47 -14.33
N GLU A 124 5.53 -11.46 -13.72
CA GLU A 124 6.57 -12.47 -13.97
C GLU A 124 6.08 -13.88 -13.63
N ASP A 125 5.34 -14.04 -12.53
CA ASP A 125 4.77 -15.31 -12.09
C ASP A 125 3.69 -15.81 -13.07
N ILE A 126 2.84 -14.91 -13.62
CA ILE A 126 1.90 -15.23 -14.70
C ILE A 126 2.67 -15.74 -15.92
N GLY A 127 3.71 -15.02 -16.36
CA GLY A 127 4.52 -15.42 -17.52
C GLY A 127 5.25 -16.74 -17.30
N ARG A 128 5.70 -17.01 -16.08
CA ARG A 128 6.34 -18.27 -15.68
C ARG A 128 5.34 -19.42 -15.69
N ALA A 129 4.14 -19.20 -15.14
CA ALA A 129 3.07 -20.21 -15.17
C ALA A 129 2.63 -20.59 -16.58
N LEU A 130 2.70 -19.64 -17.52
CA LEU A 130 2.41 -19.82 -18.93
C LEU A 130 3.60 -20.41 -19.73
N GLY A 131 4.80 -20.46 -19.16
CA GLY A 131 6.02 -20.96 -19.81
C GLY A 131 6.58 -20.05 -20.90
N CYS A 132 6.05 -18.83 -21.07
CA CYS A 132 6.48 -17.91 -22.13
C CYS A 132 7.20 -16.65 -21.64
N GLY A 133 7.22 -16.41 -20.32
CA GLY A 133 7.71 -15.16 -19.74
C GLY A 133 6.74 -14.00 -19.94
N ALA A 134 6.87 -12.98 -19.07
CA ALA A 134 6.11 -11.74 -19.17
C ALA A 134 6.91 -10.56 -18.60
N VAL A 135 6.65 -9.37 -19.12
CA VAL A 135 7.26 -8.11 -18.65
C VAL A 135 6.16 -7.05 -18.43
N MET A 136 6.26 -6.31 -17.34
CA MET A 136 5.38 -5.17 -17.08
C MET A 136 5.74 -4.00 -18.00
N THR A 137 4.76 -3.47 -18.73
CA THR A 137 4.95 -2.34 -19.65
C THR A 137 4.43 -1.01 -19.09
N ALA A 138 3.43 -1.05 -18.21
CA ALA A 138 2.94 0.13 -17.53
C ALA A 138 2.38 -0.24 -16.15
N LEU A 139 2.43 0.72 -15.22
CA LEU A 139 1.86 0.58 -13.89
C LEU A 139 1.28 1.92 -13.41
N ARG A 140 0.04 1.89 -12.97
CA ARG A 140 -0.63 3.01 -12.34
C ARG A 140 -1.31 2.56 -11.06
N ARG A 141 -0.95 3.16 -9.92
CA ARG A 141 -1.68 2.94 -8.66
C ARG A 141 -2.94 3.80 -8.67
N THR A 142 -4.10 3.18 -8.55
CA THR A 142 -5.41 3.84 -8.59
C THR A 142 -5.99 4.09 -7.20
N VAL A 143 -5.63 3.23 -6.21
CA VAL A 143 -6.07 3.37 -4.83
C VAL A 143 -4.89 3.13 -3.87
N SER A 144 -4.82 3.89 -2.80
CA SER A 144 -3.90 3.69 -1.67
C SER A 144 -4.64 4.02 -0.36
N GLY A 145 -5.14 2.99 0.33
CA GLY A 145 -6.04 3.17 1.46
C GLY A 145 -7.31 3.94 1.06
N CYS A 146 -7.59 5.02 1.76
CA CYS A 146 -8.74 5.89 1.48
C CYS A 146 -8.53 6.88 0.33
N PHE A 147 -7.36 6.93 -0.31
CA PHE A 147 -7.06 7.86 -1.39
C PHE A 147 -7.22 7.18 -2.74
N THR A 148 -7.95 7.84 -3.64
CA THR A 148 -8.16 7.39 -5.03
C THR A 148 -7.48 8.33 -6.01
N ILE A 149 -7.17 7.81 -7.20
CA ILE A 149 -6.57 8.65 -8.26
C ILE A 149 -7.57 9.71 -8.76
N ALA A 150 -8.87 9.42 -8.69
CA ALA A 150 -9.92 10.35 -9.09
C ALA A 150 -9.94 11.63 -8.24
N ASP A 151 -9.51 11.52 -6.97
CA ASP A 151 -9.41 12.62 -6.02
C ASP A 151 -8.02 13.28 -6.00
N SER A 152 -7.13 12.91 -6.90
CA SER A 152 -5.74 13.36 -6.91
C SER A 152 -5.56 14.51 -7.91
N PHE A 153 -4.62 15.39 -7.61
CA PHE A 153 -4.19 16.46 -8.51
C PHE A 153 -2.91 16.05 -9.24
N THR A 154 -2.77 16.42 -10.50
CA THR A 154 -1.47 16.38 -11.17
C THR A 154 -0.62 17.57 -10.73
N LEU A 155 0.68 17.54 -11.02
CA LEU A 155 1.57 18.68 -10.71
C LEU A 155 1.14 19.91 -11.50
N GLU A 156 0.80 19.75 -12.79
CA GLU A 156 0.35 20.82 -13.65
C GLU A 156 -0.97 21.47 -13.14
N MET A 157 -1.91 20.65 -12.66
CA MET A 157 -3.13 21.15 -12.03
C MET A 157 -2.81 21.99 -10.79
N LEU A 158 -1.87 21.53 -9.92
CA LEU A 158 -1.49 22.27 -8.73
C LEU A 158 -0.71 23.55 -9.08
N GLU A 159 0.12 23.53 -10.12
CA GLU A 159 0.86 24.71 -10.59
C GLU A 159 -0.08 25.80 -11.12
N ALA A 160 -1.17 25.40 -11.78
CA ALA A 160 -2.18 26.32 -12.31
C ALA A 160 -3.05 26.99 -11.23
N LEU A 161 -3.10 26.43 -10.00
CA LEU A 161 -3.84 27.01 -8.88
C LEU A 161 -3.09 28.18 -8.25
N ASP A 162 -3.82 29.19 -7.78
CA ASP A 162 -3.26 30.20 -6.89
C ASP A 162 -2.96 29.61 -5.48
N ARG A 163 -2.39 30.45 -4.62
CA ARG A 163 -1.99 30.01 -3.26
C ARG A 163 -3.19 29.54 -2.45
N ASP A 164 -4.30 30.25 -2.49
CA ASP A 164 -5.45 29.97 -1.62
C ASP A 164 -6.17 28.70 -2.08
N ALA A 165 -6.31 28.51 -3.39
CA ALA A 165 -6.84 27.28 -3.99
C ALA A 165 -5.93 26.07 -3.69
N ARG A 166 -4.59 26.23 -3.69
CA ARG A 166 -3.67 25.14 -3.27
C ARG A 166 -3.85 24.78 -1.80
N LEU A 167 -4.04 25.77 -0.92
CA LEU A 167 -4.32 25.52 0.48
C LEU A 167 -5.67 24.82 0.67
N ALA A 168 -6.70 25.19 -0.08
CA ALA A 168 -8.00 24.54 -0.04
C ALA A 168 -7.97 23.10 -0.57
N ALA A 169 -7.03 22.77 -1.46
CA ALA A 169 -6.82 21.41 -1.97
C ALA A 169 -6.19 20.47 -0.92
N LEU A 170 -5.61 21.00 0.17
CA LEU A 170 -5.03 20.18 1.23
C LEU A 170 -6.14 19.47 2.01
N ARG A 171 -6.01 18.16 2.13
CA ARG A 171 -6.90 17.36 2.99
C ARG A 171 -6.39 17.36 4.43
N PRO A 172 -7.28 17.45 5.44
CA PRO A 172 -6.88 17.30 6.83
C PRO A 172 -6.26 15.93 7.07
N VAL A 173 -5.30 15.84 7.99
CA VAL A 173 -4.63 14.56 8.34
C VAL A 173 -5.64 13.50 8.80
N GLU A 174 -6.72 13.93 9.44
CA GLU A 174 -7.81 13.06 9.88
C GLU A 174 -8.45 12.27 8.73
N ALA A 175 -8.52 12.85 7.52
CA ALA A 175 -9.09 12.18 6.34
C ALA A 175 -8.41 10.83 6.03
N ALA A 176 -7.18 10.63 6.49
CA ALA A 176 -6.44 9.39 6.35
C ALA A 176 -6.88 8.27 7.32
N PHE A 177 -7.75 8.58 8.28
CA PHE A 177 -8.12 7.70 9.39
C PHE A 177 -9.63 7.62 9.62
N VAL A 178 -10.43 8.01 8.63
CA VAL A 178 -11.90 8.06 8.75
C VAL A 178 -12.52 6.69 9.07
N ASP A 179 -11.87 5.63 8.64
CA ASP A 179 -12.31 4.24 8.90
C ASP A 179 -12.09 3.80 10.35
N LEU A 180 -11.29 4.54 11.12
CA LEU A 180 -11.08 4.26 12.54
C LEU A 180 -12.21 4.91 13.37
N PRO A 181 -12.73 4.22 14.39
CA PRO A 181 -13.70 4.81 15.30
C PRO A 181 -13.09 6.03 16.02
N ALA A 182 -13.91 7.04 16.28
CA ALA A 182 -13.51 8.24 17.00
C ALA A 182 -13.87 8.12 18.49
N LEU A 183 -12.97 8.53 19.37
CA LEU A 183 -13.19 8.71 20.79
C LEU A 183 -12.95 10.19 21.16
N THR A 184 -14.05 10.91 21.41
CA THR A 184 -13.97 12.30 21.87
C THR A 184 -13.77 12.31 23.38
N LEU A 185 -12.72 12.97 23.83
CA LEU A 185 -12.31 13.04 25.23
C LEU A 185 -12.74 14.38 25.85
N ALA A 186 -13.30 14.31 27.06
CA ALA A 186 -13.51 15.51 27.87
C ALA A 186 -12.17 16.20 28.18
N PRO A 187 -12.15 17.51 28.47
CA PRO A 187 -10.90 18.31 28.57
C PRO A 187 -9.85 17.72 29.51
N PHE A 188 -10.26 17.17 30.65
CA PHE A 188 -9.35 16.52 31.61
C PHE A 188 -8.64 15.30 30.98
N PHE A 189 -9.39 14.39 30.32
CA PHE A 189 -8.82 13.21 29.70
C PHE A 189 -8.05 13.53 28.41
N ALA A 190 -8.50 14.56 27.68
CA ALA A 190 -7.77 15.05 26.52
C ALA A 190 -6.38 15.56 26.93
N LYS A 191 -6.25 16.32 28.02
CA LYS A 191 -4.97 16.75 28.55
C LYS A 191 -4.05 15.58 28.89
N LEU A 192 -4.56 14.58 29.60
CA LEU A 192 -3.79 13.36 29.91
C LEU A 192 -3.33 12.63 28.65
N ALA A 193 -4.20 12.54 27.62
CA ALA A 193 -3.85 11.92 26.35
C ALA A 193 -2.79 12.73 25.58
N HIS A 194 -2.85 14.06 25.61
CA HIS A 194 -1.80 14.92 25.05
C HIS A 194 -0.44 14.70 25.73
N ASP A 195 -0.45 14.46 27.05
CA ASP A 195 0.75 14.13 27.83
C ASP A 195 1.21 12.68 27.63
N GLY A 196 0.49 11.92 26.79
CA GLY A 196 0.82 10.52 26.46
C GLY A 196 0.37 9.51 27.51
N CYS A 197 -0.45 9.89 28.51
CA CYS A 197 -1.00 8.99 29.50
C CYS A 197 -2.06 8.05 28.88
N GLU A 198 -2.20 6.85 29.41
CA GLU A 198 -3.29 5.94 29.08
C GLU A 198 -4.61 6.40 29.68
N ILE A 199 -5.69 6.27 28.91
CA ILE A 199 -7.05 6.64 29.30
C ILE A 199 -7.86 5.37 29.48
N TYR A 200 -8.15 5.03 30.75
CA TYR A 200 -8.94 3.84 31.07
C TYR A 200 -10.35 3.93 30.48
N GLN A 201 -10.76 2.94 29.70
CA GLN A 201 -12.03 2.94 28.97
C GLN A 201 -13.24 3.14 29.90
N LYS A 202 -13.23 2.52 31.08
CA LYS A 202 -14.28 2.67 32.11
C LYS A 202 -14.49 4.12 32.58
N LYS A 203 -13.46 4.98 32.47
CA LYS A 203 -13.54 6.38 32.89
C LYS A 203 -14.16 7.31 31.85
N VAL A 204 -14.18 6.87 30.59
CA VAL A 204 -14.71 7.62 29.44
C VAL A 204 -15.90 6.94 28.77
N GLY A 205 -16.46 5.90 29.40
CA GLY A 205 -17.63 5.19 28.87
C GLY A 205 -17.37 4.45 27.57
N ALA A 206 -16.11 4.07 27.29
CA ALA A 206 -15.73 3.35 26.09
C ALA A 206 -15.58 1.83 26.37
N ALA A 207 -15.78 0.99 25.33
CA ALA A 207 -15.71 -0.48 25.43
C ALA A 207 -15.23 -1.09 24.09
N TYR A 208 -14.06 -0.68 23.62
CA TYR A 208 -13.45 -1.24 22.41
C TYR A 208 -12.57 -2.46 22.76
N PRO A 209 -12.49 -3.47 21.87
CA PRO A 209 -11.60 -4.61 22.05
C PRO A 209 -10.11 -4.21 22.10
N VAL A 210 -9.29 -4.99 22.82
CA VAL A 210 -7.83 -4.82 22.84
C VAL A 210 -7.28 -4.91 21.40
N GLY A 211 -6.33 -4.04 21.08
CA GLY A 211 -5.74 -3.89 19.74
C GLY A 211 -6.51 -2.95 18.81
N THR A 212 -7.73 -2.51 19.19
CA THR A 212 -8.48 -1.53 18.38
C THR A 212 -7.73 -0.20 18.34
N ARG A 213 -7.53 0.33 17.13
CA ARG A 213 -7.02 1.68 16.91
C ARG A 213 -8.16 2.67 16.83
N LEU A 214 -7.95 3.87 17.37
CA LEU A 214 -8.96 4.91 17.54
C LEU A 214 -8.39 6.26 17.11
N ARG A 215 -9.26 7.11 16.58
CA ARG A 215 -9.00 8.56 16.50
C ARG A 215 -9.32 9.17 17.86
N LEU A 216 -8.34 9.84 18.47
CA LEU A 216 -8.53 10.63 19.69
C LEU A 216 -8.82 12.07 19.30
N CYS A 217 -9.99 12.54 19.75
CA CYS A 217 -10.47 13.89 19.49
C CYS A 217 -10.66 14.66 20.80
N ASP A 218 -10.43 15.95 20.77
CA ASP A 218 -10.78 16.92 21.81
C ASP A 218 -11.78 17.95 21.27
N GLU A 219 -12.02 19.03 21.99
CA GLU A 219 -12.90 20.14 21.57
C GLU A 219 -12.43 20.84 20.28
N ASN A 220 -11.16 20.71 19.90
CA ASN A 220 -10.56 21.25 18.70
C ASN A 220 -10.46 20.20 17.55
N GLY A 221 -11.00 19.00 17.74
CA GLY A 221 -11.01 17.92 16.76
C GLY A 221 -9.92 16.86 16.95
N PHE A 222 -9.58 16.18 15.88
CA PHE A 222 -8.62 15.07 15.88
C PHE A 222 -7.20 15.54 16.20
N PHE A 223 -6.54 14.90 17.16
CA PHE A 223 -5.19 15.24 17.58
C PHE A 223 -4.20 14.04 17.63
N ALA A 224 -4.70 12.81 17.84
CA ALA A 224 -3.83 11.64 17.98
C ALA A 224 -4.50 10.35 17.55
N LEU A 225 -3.67 9.35 17.26
CA LEU A 225 -4.09 7.95 17.21
C LEU A 225 -3.90 7.33 18.59
N GLY A 226 -4.87 6.54 19.03
CA GLY A 226 -4.80 5.71 20.21
C GLY A 226 -4.94 4.23 19.85
N GLU A 227 -4.48 3.36 20.72
CA GLU A 227 -4.64 1.92 20.63
C GLU A 227 -5.09 1.37 21.99
N VAL A 228 -6.10 0.51 21.97
CA VAL A 228 -6.58 -0.15 23.19
C VAL A 228 -5.58 -1.20 23.62
N ARG A 229 -5.13 -1.12 24.87
CA ARG A 229 -4.20 -2.06 25.49
C ARG A 229 -4.73 -2.55 26.82
N GLU A 230 -4.24 -3.72 27.21
CA GLU A 230 -4.51 -4.30 28.50
C GLU A 230 -3.49 -3.82 29.55
N TYR A 231 -3.96 -3.50 30.74
CA TYR A 231 -3.19 -3.07 31.90
C TYR A 231 -3.70 -3.78 33.14
N GLU A 232 -2.94 -3.80 34.22
CA GLU A 232 -3.35 -4.43 35.50
C GLU A 232 -4.72 -3.95 36.02
N SER A 233 -5.04 -2.66 35.80
CA SER A 233 -6.31 -2.04 36.24
C SER A 233 -7.44 -2.11 35.20
N GLY A 234 -7.27 -2.89 34.12
CA GLY A 234 -8.23 -3.05 33.03
C GLY A 234 -7.75 -2.45 31.72
N THR A 235 -8.63 -2.38 30.74
CA THR A 235 -8.31 -1.90 29.39
C THR A 235 -8.29 -0.37 29.33
N ALA A 236 -7.28 0.19 28.63
CA ALA A 236 -7.13 1.62 28.41
C ALA A 236 -6.71 1.92 26.98
N VAL A 237 -7.05 3.12 26.51
CA VAL A 237 -6.58 3.66 25.22
C VAL A 237 -5.25 4.36 25.46
N LYS A 238 -4.18 3.87 24.84
CA LYS A 238 -2.85 4.47 24.86
C LYS A 238 -2.70 5.35 23.62
N PRO A 239 -2.42 6.66 23.76
CA PRO A 239 -1.99 7.47 22.62
C PRO A 239 -0.69 6.91 22.04
N ILE A 240 -0.71 6.58 20.74
CA ILE A 240 0.42 5.96 20.04
C ILE A 240 1.10 6.92 19.06
N LYS A 241 0.38 7.96 18.62
CA LYS A 241 0.92 8.95 17.70
C LYS A 241 0.19 10.28 17.79
N GLN A 242 0.92 11.33 18.18
CA GLN A 242 0.43 12.71 18.13
C GLN A 242 0.51 13.24 16.70
N LEU A 243 -0.62 13.72 16.15
CA LEU A 243 -0.76 14.16 14.77
C LEU A 243 -1.15 15.62 14.62
N LYS A 244 -1.45 16.31 15.73
CA LYS A 244 -1.72 17.76 15.72
C LYS A 244 -0.46 18.51 15.22
N VAL A 245 -0.66 19.40 14.28
CA VAL A 245 0.34 20.32 13.74
C VAL A 245 0.14 21.68 14.40
#